data_eb5f807511e770939127387ed16762e1
#
_entry.id   eb5f807511e770939127387ed16762e1
#
_cell.length_a   1.000
_cell.length_b   1.000
_cell.length_c   1.000
_cell.angle_alpha   90.00
_cell.angle_beta   90.00
_cell.angle_gamma   90.00
#
_symmetry.space_group_name_H-M   'P 1'
#
loop_
_entity.id
_entity.type
_entity.pdbx_description
1 polymer ?
#
loop_
_entity_poly.entity_id
_entity_poly.type
_entity_poly.pdbx_seq_one_letter_code
_entity_poly.pdbx_strand_id
1 'polypeptide(L)'
;MSVLSLAASAVVLGVALGTGLLLVVGRLPRWAAPSLSRRVAPYLRDIADPLGITPLPPAAVTSSWRLLRDRMASSWVALGGGGSVARRLRQAGWRRDVVAFRARQLGWAVGGLGAGGLLVVALTLLGRGGPTLAVLPPLFAAAGVLGCDYRLTRAARQRIARVEEELPTVLEFLSLCLAAGEGLRDALRRVGEVGSGVLTGELRAAVLASGTGSSLPDALLSVSKSLDVPALARAVEHLVAAMDRGAPLAHVLQEQAVDAREDAKRGLLELAGRKEILMLLPLVFLILPLSVLFAIFPGIVMLRLGVG
;
A
#
# COMPACT_ATOMS: atom_id res chain seq x y z
N MET A 1 48.28 -5.07 -4.66
CA MET A 1 46.93 -5.02 -4.05
C MET A 1 47.13 -4.93 -2.55
N SER A 2 46.67 -3.86 -1.91
CA SER A 2 46.91 -3.67 -0.47
C SER A 2 46.10 -4.70 0.34
N VAL A 3 46.65 -5.21 1.44
CA VAL A 3 46.00 -6.13 2.39
C VAL A 3 44.61 -5.65 2.81
N LEU A 4 44.42 -4.33 2.85
CA LEU A 4 43.14 -3.66 3.12
C LEU A 4 42.08 -3.93 2.03
N SER A 5 42.43 -4.01 0.75
CA SER A 5 41.48 -4.30 -0.34
C SER A 5 41.05 -5.76 -0.34
N LEU A 6 41.97 -6.68 0.02
CA LEU A 6 41.67 -8.10 0.18
C LEU A 6 40.76 -8.35 1.40
N ALA A 7 41.00 -7.71 2.53
CA ALA A 7 40.15 -7.80 3.71
C ALA A 7 38.75 -7.22 3.46
N ALA A 8 38.66 -6.07 2.79
CA ALA A 8 37.38 -5.45 2.45
C ALA A 8 36.56 -6.33 1.49
N SER A 9 37.22 -6.95 0.48
CA SER A 9 36.53 -7.87 -0.45
C SER A 9 36.06 -9.15 0.25
N ALA A 10 36.84 -9.69 1.18
CA ALA A 10 36.46 -10.88 1.95
C ALA A 10 35.26 -10.63 2.86
N VAL A 11 35.20 -9.45 3.52
CA VAL A 11 34.03 -9.05 4.35
C VAL A 11 32.79 -8.86 3.49
N VAL A 12 32.90 -8.18 2.36
CA VAL A 12 31.77 -7.97 1.44
C VAL A 12 31.29 -9.31 0.84
N LEU A 13 32.20 -10.21 0.45
CA LEU A 13 31.86 -11.56 -0.01
C LEU A 13 31.18 -12.39 1.09
N GLY A 14 31.68 -12.34 2.32
CA GLY A 14 31.11 -13.04 3.47
C GLY A 14 29.68 -12.55 3.78
N VAL A 15 29.47 -11.23 3.78
CA VAL A 15 28.14 -10.62 4.00
C VAL A 15 27.19 -10.95 2.84
N ALA A 16 27.65 -10.85 1.59
CA ALA A 16 26.83 -11.18 0.42
C ALA A 16 26.44 -12.66 0.38
N LEU A 17 27.38 -13.58 0.67
CA LEU A 17 27.12 -15.01 0.72
C LEU A 17 26.20 -15.39 1.89
N GLY A 18 26.43 -14.81 3.07
CA GLY A 18 25.59 -15.01 4.24
C GLY A 18 24.16 -14.51 4.05
N THR A 19 23.99 -13.33 3.46
CA THR A 19 22.66 -12.77 3.17
C THR A 19 21.97 -13.51 2.02
N GLY A 20 22.69 -13.93 0.99
CA GLY A 20 22.17 -14.75 -0.10
C GLY A 20 21.68 -16.10 0.38
N LEU A 21 22.44 -16.78 1.24
CA LEU A 21 22.06 -18.06 1.83
C LEU A 21 20.83 -17.94 2.74
N LEU A 22 20.77 -16.88 3.56
CA LEU A 22 19.60 -16.57 4.40
C LEU A 22 18.33 -16.31 3.59
N LEU A 23 18.45 -15.63 2.44
CA LEU A 23 17.32 -15.38 1.54
C LEU A 23 16.85 -16.67 0.84
N VAL A 24 17.76 -17.52 0.40
CA VAL A 24 17.41 -18.81 -0.21
C VAL A 24 16.74 -19.73 0.81
N VAL A 25 17.29 -19.82 2.03
CA VAL A 25 16.69 -20.60 3.13
C VAL A 25 15.30 -20.05 3.51
N GLY A 26 15.13 -18.73 3.54
CA GLY A 26 13.84 -18.09 3.82
C GLY A 26 12.79 -18.25 2.72
N ARG A 27 13.20 -18.60 1.48
CA ARG A 27 12.32 -18.84 0.33
C ARG A 27 11.91 -20.29 0.17
N LEU A 28 12.56 -21.24 0.83
CA LEU A 28 12.20 -22.66 0.77
C LEU A 28 10.78 -22.87 1.36
N PRO A 29 9.82 -23.41 0.56
CA PRO A 29 8.41 -23.52 0.97
C PRO A 29 8.20 -24.43 2.20
N ARG A 30 9.13 -25.35 2.49
CA ARG A 30 9.11 -26.22 3.67
C ARG A 30 9.20 -25.46 5.00
N TRP A 31 9.80 -24.25 5.01
CA TRP A 31 10.02 -23.43 6.21
C TRP A 31 8.99 -22.34 6.38
N ALA A 32 8.21 -22.06 5.34
CA ALA A 32 7.19 -21.01 5.32
C ALA A 32 5.77 -21.55 5.59
N ALA A 33 5.54 -22.86 5.52
CA ALA A 33 4.23 -23.46 5.77
C ALA A 33 3.88 -23.39 7.26
N PRO A 34 2.74 -22.79 7.66
CA PRO A 34 2.27 -22.83 9.05
C PRO A 34 1.96 -24.27 9.42
N SER A 35 2.41 -24.72 10.61
CA SER A 35 2.16 -26.06 11.13
C SER A 35 0.65 -26.35 11.17
N LEU A 36 0.28 -27.60 10.91
CA LEU A 36 -1.12 -28.06 10.89
C LEU A 36 -1.86 -27.71 12.20
N SER A 37 -1.15 -27.80 13.33
CA SER A 37 -1.64 -27.41 14.65
C SER A 37 -2.11 -25.94 14.71
N ARG A 38 -1.45 -25.03 13.98
CA ARG A 38 -1.86 -23.62 13.92
C ARG A 38 -3.06 -23.36 13.02
N ARG A 39 -3.31 -24.23 12.04
CA ARG A 39 -4.51 -24.14 11.17
C ARG A 39 -5.74 -24.70 11.87
N VAL A 40 -5.56 -25.70 12.72
CA VAL A 40 -6.66 -26.39 13.42
C VAL A 40 -6.93 -25.80 14.81
N ALA A 41 -5.96 -25.07 15.40
CA ALA A 41 -6.07 -24.43 16.70
C ALA A 41 -7.37 -23.57 16.90
N PRO A 42 -7.83 -22.77 15.91
CA PRO A 42 -9.09 -22.02 16.06
C PRO A 42 -10.31 -22.92 16.23
N TYR A 43 -10.31 -24.10 15.60
CA TYR A 43 -11.43 -25.04 15.61
C TYR A 43 -11.41 -26.00 16.82
N LEU A 44 -10.25 -26.18 17.44
CA LEU A 44 -10.09 -27.04 18.62
C LEU A 44 -10.21 -26.25 19.93
N ARG A 45 -10.11 -24.93 19.90
CA ARG A 45 -10.13 -24.08 21.08
C ARG A 45 -11.47 -24.17 21.83
N ASP A 46 -12.54 -24.27 21.07
CA ASP A 46 -13.92 -24.36 21.63
C ASP A 46 -14.21 -25.71 22.30
N ILE A 47 -13.50 -26.78 21.91
CA ILE A 47 -13.74 -28.16 22.39
C ILE A 47 -12.72 -28.56 23.45
N ALA A 48 -11.46 -28.12 23.32
CA ALA A 48 -10.36 -28.55 24.18
C ALA A 48 -10.11 -27.67 25.41
N ASP A 49 -10.53 -26.41 25.38
CA ASP A 49 -10.35 -25.49 26.51
C ASP A 49 -11.43 -24.38 26.49
N PRO A 50 -12.65 -24.71 27.00
CA PRO A 50 -13.77 -23.75 27.02
C PRO A 50 -13.51 -22.54 27.94
N LEU A 51 -12.47 -22.56 28.80
CA LEU A 51 -12.12 -21.48 29.70
C LEU A 51 -10.88 -20.71 29.29
N GLY A 52 -10.15 -21.13 28.24
CA GLY A 52 -9.00 -20.42 27.67
C GLY A 52 -7.78 -20.24 28.59
N ILE A 53 -7.65 -21.11 29.61
CA ILE A 53 -6.67 -20.96 30.71
C ILE A 53 -5.34 -21.67 30.41
N THR A 54 -5.30 -22.61 29.47
CA THR A 54 -4.07 -23.34 29.15
C THR A 54 -3.18 -22.60 28.18
N PRO A 55 -1.95 -22.19 28.58
CA PRO A 55 -0.99 -21.59 27.66
C PRO A 55 -0.53 -22.65 26.66
N LEU A 56 -0.66 -22.37 25.36
CA LEU A 56 -0.13 -23.23 24.31
C LEU A 56 1.40 -23.38 24.47
N PRO A 57 1.94 -24.62 24.45
CA PRO A 57 3.36 -24.81 24.53
C PRO A 57 4.06 -24.12 23.37
N PRO A 58 5.18 -23.42 23.62
CA PRO A 58 5.94 -22.75 22.58
C PRO A 58 6.50 -23.80 21.61
N ALA A 59 6.11 -23.70 20.35
CA ALA A 59 6.64 -24.56 19.28
C ALA A 59 8.15 -24.42 19.21
N ALA A 60 8.85 -25.51 19.50
CA ALA A 60 10.28 -25.59 19.65
C ALA A 60 11.05 -25.17 18.38
N VAL A 61 12.17 -24.52 18.61
CA VAL A 61 13.41 -24.38 17.80
C VAL A 61 13.39 -23.65 16.45
N THR A 62 12.30 -23.54 15.71
CA THR A 62 12.27 -22.67 14.51
C THR A 62 11.96 -21.20 14.82
N SER A 63 11.93 -20.86 16.11
CA SER A 63 11.40 -19.58 16.63
C SER A 63 12.44 -18.47 16.76
N SER A 64 13.74 -18.79 16.95
CA SER A 64 14.74 -17.77 17.29
C SER A 64 14.89 -16.71 16.20
N TRP A 65 14.97 -17.12 14.94
CA TRP A 65 15.07 -16.17 13.83
C TRP A 65 13.76 -15.38 13.58
N ARG A 66 12.63 -16.05 13.74
CA ARG A 66 11.33 -15.35 13.65
C ARG A 66 11.13 -14.38 14.79
N LEU A 67 11.48 -14.77 16.00
CA LEU A 67 11.43 -13.89 17.18
C LEU A 67 12.41 -12.71 17.05
N LEU A 68 13.62 -12.95 16.55
CA LEU A 68 14.60 -11.90 16.28
C LEU A 68 14.11 -10.93 15.21
N ARG A 69 13.62 -11.49 14.11
CA ARG A 69 13.02 -10.69 13.01
C ARG A 69 11.80 -9.90 13.47
N ASP A 70 10.92 -10.50 14.26
CA ASP A 70 9.70 -9.86 14.75
C ASP A 70 10.02 -8.82 15.82
N ARG A 71 11.05 -9.05 16.67
CA ARG A 71 11.59 -8.04 17.57
C ARG A 71 12.23 -6.85 16.85
N MET A 72 13.05 -7.12 15.83
CA MET A 72 13.61 -6.04 15.00
C MET A 72 12.51 -5.28 14.28
N ALA A 73 11.52 -5.98 13.72
CA ALA A 73 10.39 -5.37 13.04
C ALA A 73 9.53 -4.53 14.01
N SER A 74 9.31 -4.99 15.24
CA SER A 74 8.56 -4.24 16.27
C SER A 74 9.31 -2.98 16.74
N SER A 75 10.63 -3.03 16.86
CA SER A 75 11.46 -1.85 17.17
C SER A 75 11.38 -0.80 16.05
N TRP A 76 11.35 -1.25 14.80
CA TRP A 76 11.16 -0.37 13.62
C TRP A 76 9.75 0.24 13.56
N VAL A 77 8.73 -0.47 14.01
CA VAL A 77 7.37 0.06 14.15
C VAL A 77 7.33 1.17 15.19
N ALA A 78 8.06 1.02 16.31
CA ALA A 78 8.14 2.02 17.37
C ALA A 78 8.87 3.30 16.92
N LEU A 79 9.89 3.18 16.06
CA LEU A 79 10.72 4.29 15.58
C LEU A 79 10.12 5.09 14.40
N GLY A 80 9.12 4.59 13.67
CA GLY A 80 8.63 5.29 12.50
C GLY A 80 7.24 4.91 12.00
N GLY A 81 6.21 5.65 12.37
CA GLY A 81 4.97 5.75 11.61
C GLY A 81 4.13 4.47 11.47
N GLY A 82 4.12 3.61 12.48
CA GLY A 82 3.32 2.37 12.46
C GLY A 82 1.84 2.60 12.12
N GLY A 83 1.26 3.71 12.56
CA GLY A 83 -0.12 4.09 12.26
C GLY A 83 -0.39 4.34 10.78
N SER A 84 0.51 5.03 10.09
CA SER A 84 0.38 5.31 8.65
C SER A 84 0.50 4.05 7.80
N VAL A 85 1.38 3.13 8.16
CA VAL A 85 1.53 1.83 7.49
C VAL A 85 0.32 0.94 7.74
N ALA A 86 -0.19 0.89 8.97
CA ALA A 86 -1.40 0.14 9.31
C ALA A 86 -2.62 0.64 8.50
N ARG A 87 -2.79 1.96 8.37
CA ARG A 87 -3.83 2.57 7.56
C ARG A 87 -3.71 2.15 6.08
N ARG A 88 -2.52 2.29 5.46
CA ARG A 88 -2.27 1.90 4.07
C ARG A 88 -2.47 0.39 3.84
N LEU A 89 -2.12 -0.47 4.80
CA LEU A 89 -2.37 -1.91 4.72
C LEU A 89 -3.86 -2.24 4.69
N ARG A 90 -4.67 -1.59 5.54
CA ARG A 90 -6.13 -1.72 5.50
C ARG A 90 -6.70 -1.23 4.17
N GLN A 91 -6.31 -0.03 3.73
CA GLN A 91 -6.70 0.55 2.45
C GLN A 91 -6.34 -0.35 1.26
N ALA A 92 -5.16 -1.00 1.29
CA ALA A 92 -4.77 -1.96 0.26
C ALA A 92 -5.51 -3.31 0.34
N GLY A 93 -6.30 -3.55 1.39
CA GLY A 93 -6.97 -4.83 1.63
C GLY A 93 -6.04 -5.99 1.95
N TRP A 94 -4.82 -5.69 2.35
CA TRP A 94 -3.86 -6.73 2.71
C TRP A 94 -4.12 -7.18 4.15
N ARG A 95 -4.58 -8.43 4.31
CA ARG A 95 -4.78 -9.09 5.62
C ARG A 95 -3.44 -9.40 6.31
N ARG A 96 -2.50 -8.47 6.31
CA ARG A 96 -1.16 -8.64 6.91
C ARG A 96 -0.99 -7.64 8.03
N ASP A 97 -0.45 -8.12 9.15
CA ASP A 97 -0.03 -7.25 10.25
C ASP A 97 1.11 -6.34 9.83
N VAL A 98 1.19 -5.17 10.46
CA VAL A 98 2.29 -4.20 10.29
C VAL A 98 3.65 -4.87 10.50
N VAL A 99 3.74 -5.77 11.48
CA VAL A 99 4.97 -6.53 11.79
C VAL A 99 5.38 -7.40 10.60
N ALA A 100 4.43 -8.12 9.98
CA ALA A 100 4.71 -8.95 8.81
C ALA A 100 5.14 -8.12 7.58
N PHE A 101 4.57 -6.92 7.42
CA PHE A 101 4.98 -5.99 6.36
C PHE A 101 6.41 -5.46 6.61
N ARG A 102 6.72 -5.03 7.83
CA ARG A 102 8.06 -4.57 8.22
C ARG A 102 9.11 -5.67 8.08
N ALA A 103 8.77 -6.90 8.48
CA ALA A 103 9.63 -8.05 8.26
C ALA A 103 9.95 -8.31 6.78
N ARG A 104 8.97 -8.09 5.90
CA ARG A 104 9.17 -8.16 4.45
C ARG A 104 10.04 -7.01 3.93
N GLN A 105 9.85 -5.81 4.46
CA GLN A 105 10.65 -4.63 4.13
C GLN A 105 12.13 -4.85 4.51
N LEU A 106 12.39 -5.41 5.71
CA LEU A 106 13.73 -5.83 6.12
C LEU A 106 14.31 -6.90 5.19
N GLY A 107 13.50 -7.88 4.76
CA GLY A 107 13.94 -8.86 3.78
C GLY A 107 14.38 -8.25 2.44
N TRP A 108 13.67 -7.22 1.97
CA TRP A 108 14.07 -6.48 0.77
C TRP A 108 15.31 -5.60 1.00
N ALA A 109 15.49 -5.03 2.19
CA ALA A 109 16.69 -4.28 2.56
C ALA A 109 17.93 -5.17 2.54
N VAL A 110 17.83 -6.34 3.19
CA VAL A 110 18.93 -7.34 3.24
C VAL A 110 19.23 -7.88 1.82
N GLY A 111 18.20 -8.17 1.03
CA GLY A 111 18.36 -8.58 -0.36
C GLY A 111 19.03 -7.51 -1.24
N GLY A 112 18.65 -6.25 -1.04
CA GLY A 112 19.28 -5.10 -1.70
C GLY A 112 20.76 -4.95 -1.29
N LEU A 113 21.06 -5.06 0.01
CA LEU A 113 22.43 -5.04 0.52
C LEU A 113 23.28 -6.14 -0.12
N GLY A 114 22.76 -7.37 -0.21
CA GLY A 114 23.44 -8.50 -0.87
C GLY A 114 23.67 -8.27 -2.36
N ALA A 115 22.66 -7.79 -3.07
CA ALA A 115 22.76 -7.48 -4.50
C ALA A 115 23.76 -6.35 -4.79
N GLY A 116 23.72 -5.28 -3.99
CA GLY A 116 24.69 -4.20 -4.06
C GLY A 116 26.12 -4.63 -3.75
N GLY A 117 26.28 -5.51 -2.74
CA GLY A 117 27.57 -6.09 -2.39
C GLY A 117 28.15 -6.98 -3.50
N LEU A 118 27.30 -7.83 -4.09
CA LEU A 118 27.68 -8.66 -5.27
C LEU A 118 28.13 -7.79 -6.45
N LEU A 119 27.40 -6.69 -6.70
CA LEU A 119 27.76 -5.75 -7.77
C LEU A 119 29.10 -5.09 -7.52
N VAL A 120 29.39 -4.69 -6.28
CA VAL A 120 30.69 -4.11 -5.90
C VAL A 120 31.81 -5.13 -6.13
N VAL A 121 31.64 -6.39 -5.72
CA VAL A 121 32.62 -7.45 -5.95
C VAL A 121 32.85 -7.67 -7.44
N ALA A 122 31.80 -7.75 -8.24
CA ALA A 122 31.89 -7.92 -9.68
C ALA A 122 32.67 -6.77 -10.35
N LEU A 123 32.40 -5.51 -9.95
CA LEU A 123 33.09 -4.34 -10.49
C LEU A 123 34.58 -4.28 -10.07
N THR A 124 34.88 -4.70 -8.83
CA THR A 124 36.29 -4.76 -8.37
C THR A 124 37.10 -5.85 -9.10
N LEU A 125 36.49 -7.00 -9.40
CA LEU A 125 37.12 -8.06 -10.19
C LEU A 125 37.35 -7.62 -11.65
N LEU A 126 36.52 -6.74 -12.19
CA LEU A 126 36.66 -6.15 -13.53
C LEU A 126 37.68 -4.98 -13.55
N GLY A 127 38.43 -4.76 -12.47
CA GLY A 127 39.45 -3.71 -12.38
C GLY A 127 38.91 -2.28 -12.21
N ARG A 128 37.61 -2.13 -12.01
CA ARG A 128 36.95 -0.83 -11.78
C ARG A 128 36.73 -0.53 -10.29
N GLY A 129 37.66 -0.94 -9.42
CA GLY A 129 37.61 -0.75 -7.98
C GLY A 129 37.86 0.73 -7.59
N GLY A 130 36.97 1.32 -6.77
CA GLY A 130 37.17 2.65 -6.21
C GLY A 130 36.37 2.83 -4.91
N PRO A 131 36.74 3.77 -4.02
CA PRO A 131 36.06 3.98 -2.74
C PRO A 131 34.59 4.39 -2.89
N THR A 132 34.23 4.96 -4.05
CA THR A 132 32.84 5.34 -4.38
C THR A 132 31.88 4.14 -4.50
N LEU A 133 32.39 2.93 -4.77
CA LEU A 133 31.59 1.72 -4.86
C LEU A 133 31.02 1.27 -3.51
N ALA A 134 31.59 1.73 -2.39
CA ALA A 134 31.09 1.42 -1.05
C ALA A 134 29.67 2.01 -0.79
N VAL A 135 29.22 2.97 -1.59
CA VAL A 135 27.88 3.56 -1.49
C VAL A 135 26.81 2.67 -2.14
N LEU A 136 27.17 1.75 -3.04
CA LEU A 136 26.20 0.92 -3.76
C LEU A 136 25.37 0.00 -2.85
N PRO A 137 25.92 -0.76 -1.89
CA PRO A 137 25.14 -1.65 -1.04
C PRO A 137 24.06 -0.92 -0.24
N PRO A 138 24.33 0.19 0.50
CA PRO A 138 23.29 0.93 1.21
C PRO A 138 22.28 1.58 0.26
N LEU A 139 22.68 2.00 -0.94
CA LEU A 139 21.77 2.54 -1.95
C LEU A 139 20.77 1.48 -2.42
N PHE A 140 21.22 0.27 -2.71
CA PHE A 140 20.36 -0.85 -3.10
C PHE A 140 19.44 -1.30 -1.96
N ALA A 141 19.92 -1.26 -0.71
CA ALA A 141 19.08 -1.54 0.47
C ALA A 141 17.97 -0.49 0.61
N ALA A 142 18.30 0.79 0.49
CA ALA A 142 17.33 1.88 0.53
C ALA A 142 16.32 1.76 -0.62
N ALA A 143 16.77 1.46 -1.84
CA ALA A 143 15.89 1.24 -2.98
C ALA A 143 14.93 0.07 -2.76
N GLY A 144 15.38 -1.03 -2.12
CA GLY A 144 14.54 -2.17 -1.76
C GLY A 144 13.44 -1.80 -0.76
N VAL A 145 13.77 -1.03 0.27
CA VAL A 145 12.82 -0.51 1.27
C VAL A 145 11.80 0.42 0.62
N LEU A 146 12.27 1.41 -0.14
CA LEU A 146 11.42 2.38 -0.82
C LEU A 146 10.52 1.71 -1.87
N GLY A 147 11.04 0.74 -2.60
CA GLY A 147 10.27 -0.04 -3.57
C GLY A 147 9.12 -0.82 -2.92
N CYS A 148 9.36 -1.39 -1.73
CA CYS A 148 8.32 -2.08 -0.97
C CYS A 148 7.22 -1.11 -0.49
N ASP A 149 7.60 0.06 0.03
CA ASP A 149 6.66 1.10 0.48
C ASP A 149 5.88 1.71 -0.70
N TYR A 150 6.54 1.96 -1.83
CA TYR A 150 5.90 2.44 -3.06
C TYR A 150 4.83 1.46 -3.57
N ARG A 151 5.13 0.14 -3.56
CA ARG A 151 4.15 -0.89 -3.96
C ARG A 151 2.93 -0.91 -3.06
N LEU A 152 3.11 -0.78 -1.74
CA LEU A 152 1.99 -0.68 -0.79
C LEU A 152 1.15 0.57 -1.06
N THR A 153 1.80 1.72 -1.18
CA THR A 153 1.11 2.99 -1.44
C THR A 153 0.35 2.97 -2.77
N ARG A 154 0.96 2.40 -3.81
CA ARG A 154 0.31 2.24 -5.12
C ARG A 154 -0.91 1.31 -5.04
N ALA A 155 -0.79 0.17 -4.35
CA ALA A 155 -1.91 -0.77 -4.17
C ALA A 155 -3.05 -0.12 -3.38
N ALA A 156 -2.76 0.62 -2.31
CA ALA A 156 -3.75 1.35 -1.54
C ALA A 156 -4.47 2.41 -2.39
N ARG A 157 -3.72 3.25 -3.11
CA ARG A 157 -4.29 4.29 -3.99
C ARG A 157 -5.17 3.69 -5.09
N GLN A 158 -4.73 2.61 -5.73
CA GLN A 158 -5.51 1.95 -6.78
C GLN A 158 -6.82 1.37 -6.24
N ARG A 159 -6.81 0.83 -5.02
CA ARG A 159 -8.01 0.30 -4.40
C ARG A 159 -8.98 1.40 -4.01
N ILE A 160 -8.48 2.50 -3.43
CA ILE A 160 -9.29 3.68 -3.10
C ILE A 160 -9.93 4.26 -4.35
N ALA A 161 -9.16 4.48 -5.43
CA ALA A 161 -9.70 5.01 -6.67
C ALA A 161 -10.84 4.16 -7.24
N ARG A 162 -10.73 2.81 -7.18
CA ARG A 162 -11.82 1.92 -7.59
C ARG A 162 -13.06 2.09 -6.72
N VAL A 163 -12.89 2.24 -5.40
CA VAL A 163 -14.02 2.47 -4.49
C VAL A 163 -14.71 3.80 -4.80
N GLU A 164 -13.95 4.86 -5.08
CA GLU A 164 -14.48 6.17 -5.48
C GLU A 164 -15.25 6.11 -6.81
N GLU A 165 -14.75 5.35 -7.78
CA GLU A 165 -15.42 5.13 -9.06
C GLU A 165 -16.72 4.30 -8.92
N GLU A 166 -16.74 3.29 -8.03
CA GLU A 166 -17.90 2.44 -7.81
C GLU A 166 -18.97 3.13 -6.95
N LEU A 167 -18.59 4.03 -6.05
CA LEU A 167 -19.44 4.59 -5.02
C LEU A 167 -20.74 5.20 -5.55
N PRO A 168 -20.76 6.09 -6.57
CA PRO A 168 -21.99 6.69 -7.06
C PRO A 168 -22.99 5.63 -7.55
N THR A 169 -22.52 4.67 -8.34
CA THR A 169 -23.34 3.61 -8.92
C THR A 169 -23.92 2.70 -7.83
N VAL A 170 -23.13 2.37 -6.82
CA VAL A 170 -23.57 1.55 -5.67
C VAL A 170 -24.66 2.28 -4.88
N LEU A 171 -24.48 3.58 -4.59
CA LEU A 171 -25.47 4.38 -3.88
C LEU A 171 -26.77 4.53 -4.65
N GLU A 172 -26.72 4.75 -5.98
CA GLU A 172 -27.89 4.77 -6.83
C GLU A 172 -28.64 3.45 -6.83
N PHE A 173 -27.93 2.34 -7.00
CA PHE A 173 -28.56 1.03 -7.00
C PHE A 173 -29.23 0.73 -5.64
N LEU A 174 -28.57 1.08 -4.53
CA LEU A 174 -29.17 0.98 -3.20
C LEU A 174 -30.42 1.86 -3.08
N SER A 175 -30.39 3.10 -3.56
CA SER A 175 -31.56 4.00 -3.51
C SER A 175 -32.73 3.45 -4.29
N LEU A 176 -32.50 2.83 -5.46
CA LEU A 176 -33.52 2.19 -6.28
C LEU A 176 -34.13 0.98 -5.58
N CYS A 177 -33.32 0.11 -4.96
CA CYS A 177 -33.82 -1.03 -4.18
C CYS A 177 -34.71 -0.59 -3.02
N LEU A 178 -34.29 0.45 -2.28
CA LEU A 178 -35.09 1.01 -1.18
C LEU A 178 -36.36 1.70 -1.67
N ALA A 179 -36.31 2.40 -2.81
CA ALA A 179 -37.49 3.01 -3.42
C ALA A 179 -38.49 1.95 -3.90
N ALA A 180 -38.02 0.76 -4.29
CA ALA A 180 -38.85 -0.40 -4.62
C ALA A 180 -39.45 -1.07 -3.37
N GLY A 181 -39.11 -0.61 -2.15
CA GLY A 181 -39.65 -1.14 -0.90
C GLY A 181 -38.80 -2.26 -0.29
N GLU A 182 -37.62 -2.54 -0.81
CA GLU A 182 -36.70 -3.49 -0.16
C GLU A 182 -36.15 -2.94 1.17
N GLY A 183 -35.94 -3.84 2.14
CA GLY A 183 -35.24 -3.47 3.36
C GLY A 183 -33.76 -3.18 3.09
N LEU A 184 -33.15 -2.27 3.86
CA LEU A 184 -31.74 -1.88 3.67
C LEU A 184 -30.77 -3.07 3.68
N ARG A 185 -30.97 -4.04 4.58
CA ARG A 185 -30.14 -5.25 4.65
C ARG A 185 -30.21 -6.07 3.36
N ASP A 186 -31.41 -6.23 2.81
CA ASP A 186 -31.64 -7.01 1.60
C ASP A 186 -31.11 -6.30 0.38
N ALA A 187 -31.29 -4.98 0.29
CA ALA A 187 -30.71 -4.14 -0.73
C ALA A 187 -29.17 -4.24 -0.72
N LEU A 188 -28.52 -4.12 0.44
CA LEU A 188 -27.07 -4.28 0.58
C LEU A 188 -26.58 -5.68 0.20
N ARG A 189 -27.35 -6.72 0.56
CA ARG A 189 -27.04 -8.10 0.15
C ARG A 189 -27.11 -8.24 -1.37
N ARG A 190 -28.18 -7.75 -2.00
CA ARG A 190 -28.37 -7.78 -3.45
C ARG A 190 -27.25 -7.06 -4.19
N VAL A 191 -26.88 -5.85 -3.75
CA VAL A 191 -25.75 -5.09 -4.31
C VAL A 191 -24.45 -5.89 -4.19
N GLY A 192 -24.21 -6.51 -3.03
CA GLY A 192 -23.03 -7.34 -2.79
C GLY A 192 -22.98 -8.65 -3.61
N GLU A 193 -24.12 -9.17 -4.04
CA GLU A 193 -24.23 -10.40 -4.86
C GLU A 193 -24.11 -10.08 -6.37
N VAL A 194 -24.73 -9.01 -6.82
CA VAL A 194 -24.74 -8.60 -8.24
C VAL A 194 -23.43 -7.90 -8.61
N GLY A 195 -22.88 -7.10 -7.71
CA GLY A 195 -21.66 -6.34 -7.94
C GLY A 195 -20.39 -7.18 -7.81
N SER A 196 -19.42 -6.94 -8.69
CA SER A 196 -18.11 -7.59 -8.69
C SER A 196 -16.97 -6.66 -8.26
N GLY A 197 -17.31 -5.48 -7.76
CA GLY A 197 -16.37 -4.43 -7.39
C GLY A 197 -15.73 -4.60 -6.01
N VAL A 198 -14.84 -3.69 -5.67
CA VAL A 198 -14.17 -3.65 -4.37
C VAL A 198 -15.14 -3.23 -3.29
N LEU A 199 -15.92 -2.18 -3.53
CA LEU A 199 -16.91 -1.66 -2.58
C LEU A 199 -18.02 -2.67 -2.33
N THR A 200 -18.56 -3.27 -3.39
CA THR A 200 -19.62 -4.29 -3.27
C THR A 200 -19.16 -5.50 -2.47
N GLY A 201 -17.89 -5.90 -2.61
CA GLY A 201 -17.27 -6.96 -1.80
C GLY A 201 -17.20 -6.62 -0.31
N GLU A 202 -16.86 -5.38 0.04
CA GLU A 202 -16.83 -4.90 1.43
C GLU A 202 -18.24 -4.77 2.02
N LEU A 203 -19.22 -4.31 1.23
CA LEU A 203 -20.63 -4.25 1.68
C LEU A 203 -21.18 -5.65 1.94
N ARG A 204 -20.87 -6.62 1.08
CA ARG A 204 -21.22 -8.02 1.31
C ARG A 204 -20.62 -8.56 2.61
N ALA A 205 -19.34 -8.24 2.88
CA ALA A 205 -18.70 -8.63 4.14
C ALA A 205 -19.37 -7.97 5.35
N ALA A 206 -19.82 -6.71 5.24
CA ALA A 206 -20.56 -6.02 6.29
C ALA A 206 -21.91 -6.67 6.58
N VAL A 207 -22.66 -7.06 5.55
CA VAL A 207 -23.94 -7.78 5.70
C VAL A 207 -23.72 -9.12 6.40
N LEU A 208 -22.68 -9.87 6.03
CA LEU A 208 -22.33 -11.13 6.69
C LEU A 208 -21.94 -10.92 8.16
N ALA A 209 -21.14 -9.90 8.47
CA ALA A 209 -20.75 -9.54 9.82
C ALA A 209 -21.98 -9.15 10.67
N SER A 210 -22.95 -8.45 10.09
CA SER A 210 -24.19 -8.10 10.78
C SER A 210 -25.08 -9.31 11.07
N GLY A 211 -24.92 -10.42 10.34
CA GLY A 211 -25.58 -11.69 10.63
C GLY A 211 -24.95 -12.49 11.77
N THR A 212 -23.72 -12.16 12.16
CA THR A 212 -22.94 -12.90 13.18
C THR A 212 -22.77 -12.15 14.51
N GLY A 213 -23.61 -11.12 14.77
CA GLY A 213 -23.68 -10.44 16.07
C GLY A 213 -23.29 -8.96 16.08
N SER A 214 -22.74 -8.41 14.99
CA SER A 214 -22.54 -6.97 14.87
C SER A 214 -23.84 -6.27 14.47
N SER A 215 -24.06 -5.01 14.91
CA SER A 215 -25.13 -4.21 14.32
C SER A 215 -24.82 -3.81 12.89
N LEU A 216 -25.82 -3.66 12.03
CA LEU A 216 -25.59 -3.24 10.64
C LEU A 216 -24.95 -1.84 10.56
N PRO A 217 -25.35 -0.84 11.37
CA PRO A 217 -24.65 0.44 11.44
C PRO A 217 -23.18 0.29 11.79
N ASP A 218 -22.82 -0.50 12.81
CA ASP A 218 -21.43 -0.71 13.22
C ASP A 218 -20.59 -1.36 12.11
N ALA A 219 -21.18 -2.36 11.42
CA ALA A 219 -20.52 -3.00 10.30
C ALA A 219 -20.23 -2.03 9.16
N LEU A 220 -21.18 -1.16 8.79
CA LEU A 220 -21.00 -0.13 7.76
C LEU A 220 -19.96 0.92 8.18
N LEU A 221 -19.99 1.39 9.42
CA LEU A 221 -18.99 2.31 9.98
C LEU A 221 -17.58 1.67 9.99
N SER A 222 -17.49 0.37 10.25
CA SER A 222 -16.22 -0.37 10.18
C SER A 222 -15.65 -0.40 8.76
N VAL A 223 -16.50 -0.65 7.75
CA VAL A 223 -16.10 -0.60 6.33
C VAL A 223 -15.61 0.80 5.96
N SER A 224 -16.37 1.84 6.31
CA SER A 224 -16.00 3.24 6.08
C SER A 224 -14.62 3.57 6.68
N LYS A 225 -14.39 3.22 7.95
CA LYS A 225 -13.11 3.42 8.64
C LYS A 225 -11.96 2.61 8.04
N SER A 226 -12.24 1.43 7.47
CA SER A 226 -11.20 0.58 6.87
C SER A 226 -10.71 1.10 5.52
N LEU A 227 -11.63 1.58 4.69
CA LEU A 227 -11.35 2.14 3.38
C LEU A 227 -10.84 3.58 3.48
N ASP A 228 -11.38 4.36 4.45
CA ASP A 228 -10.98 5.73 4.73
C ASP A 228 -11.08 6.64 3.49
N VAL A 229 -12.22 6.52 2.81
CA VAL A 229 -12.62 7.34 1.65
C VAL A 229 -13.61 8.39 2.15
N PRO A 230 -13.32 9.70 2.01
CA PRO A 230 -14.16 10.76 2.58
C PRO A 230 -15.63 10.75 2.08
N ALA A 231 -15.84 10.51 0.79
CA ALA A 231 -17.18 10.43 0.22
C ALA A 231 -17.98 9.24 0.78
N LEU A 232 -17.34 8.07 0.91
CA LEU A 232 -17.95 6.90 1.54
C LEU A 232 -18.25 7.14 3.03
N ALA A 233 -17.34 7.81 3.74
CA ALA A 233 -17.53 8.12 5.16
C ALA A 233 -18.79 8.99 5.37
N ARG A 234 -18.92 10.06 4.59
CA ARG A 234 -20.12 10.92 4.62
C ARG A 234 -21.40 10.14 4.31
N ALA A 235 -21.39 9.34 3.22
CA ALA A 235 -22.56 8.56 2.83
C ALA A 235 -22.99 7.58 3.92
N VAL A 236 -22.04 6.87 4.54
CA VAL A 236 -22.34 5.94 5.63
C VAL A 236 -22.82 6.67 6.88
N GLU A 237 -22.23 7.79 7.27
CA GLU A 237 -22.65 8.59 8.42
C GLU A 237 -24.07 9.14 8.23
N HIS A 238 -24.39 9.67 7.04
CA HIS A 238 -25.73 10.14 6.71
C HIS A 238 -26.75 9.00 6.73
N LEU A 239 -26.36 7.82 6.18
CA LEU A 239 -27.22 6.64 6.17
C LEU A 239 -27.51 6.15 7.59
N VAL A 240 -26.50 6.02 8.45
CA VAL A 240 -26.66 5.60 9.85
C VAL A 240 -27.53 6.62 10.61
N ALA A 241 -27.25 7.90 10.46
CA ALA A 241 -28.07 8.95 11.09
C ALA A 241 -29.53 8.97 10.59
N ALA A 242 -29.78 8.60 9.32
CA ALA A 242 -31.12 8.46 8.78
C ALA A 242 -31.85 7.22 9.34
N MET A 243 -31.12 6.11 9.53
CA MET A 243 -31.65 4.90 10.18
C MET A 243 -32.14 5.21 11.61
N ASP A 244 -31.32 5.92 12.39
CA ASP A 244 -31.65 6.27 13.78
C ASP A 244 -32.86 7.20 13.88
N ARG A 245 -33.06 8.06 12.90
CA ARG A 245 -34.17 9.03 12.84
C ARG A 245 -35.41 8.50 12.14
N GLY A 246 -35.36 7.32 11.53
CA GLY A 246 -36.46 6.78 10.71
C GLY A 246 -36.76 7.62 9.45
N ALA A 247 -35.75 8.31 8.91
CA ALA A 247 -35.88 9.11 7.71
C ALA A 247 -35.97 8.22 6.45
N PRO A 248 -36.50 8.73 5.31
CA PRO A 248 -36.60 8.00 4.07
C PRO A 248 -35.22 7.71 3.47
N LEU A 249 -34.69 6.52 3.71
CA LEU A 249 -33.33 6.11 3.33
C LEU A 249 -33.06 6.21 1.82
N ALA A 250 -34.09 5.93 0.99
CA ALA A 250 -33.96 6.04 -0.46
C ALA A 250 -33.57 7.45 -0.90
N HIS A 251 -34.19 8.48 -0.31
CA HIS A 251 -33.88 9.88 -0.62
C HIS A 251 -32.46 10.25 -0.19
N VAL A 252 -32.08 9.88 1.03
CA VAL A 252 -30.73 10.15 1.55
C VAL A 252 -29.65 9.53 0.64
N LEU A 253 -29.83 8.27 0.23
CA LEU A 253 -28.88 7.62 -0.68
C LEU A 253 -28.87 8.25 -2.07
N GLN A 254 -30.01 8.71 -2.58
CA GLN A 254 -30.10 9.43 -3.84
C GLN A 254 -29.28 10.73 -3.81
N GLU A 255 -29.44 11.53 -2.75
CA GLU A 255 -28.65 12.75 -2.55
C GLU A 255 -27.15 12.43 -2.46
N GLN A 256 -26.77 11.44 -1.68
CA GLN A 256 -25.37 11.03 -1.57
C GLN A 256 -24.77 10.47 -2.89
N ALA A 257 -25.60 9.86 -3.74
CA ALA A 257 -25.17 9.41 -5.07
C ALA A 257 -24.85 10.61 -5.99
N VAL A 258 -25.68 11.66 -5.94
CA VAL A 258 -25.46 12.90 -6.69
C VAL A 258 -24.17 13.58 -6.21
N ASP A 259 -24.00 13.73 -4.89
CA ASP A 259 -22.80 14.32 -4.30
C ASP A 259 -21.53 13.56 -4.70
N ALA A 260 -21.57 12.23 -4.63
CA ALA A 260 -20.43 11.38 -5.01
C ALA A 260 -20.08 11.52 -6.50
N ARG A 261 -21.08 11.67 -7.39
CA ARG A 261 -20.83 11.95 -8.80
C ARG A 261 -20.17 13.31 -9.02
N GLU A 262 -20.63 14.31 -8.30
CA GLU A 262 -20.06 15.66 -8.41
C GLU A 262 -18.62 15.70 -7.88
N ASP A 263 -18.35 15.03 -6.78
CA ASP A 263 -16.98 14.87 -6.25
C ASP A 263 -16.06 14.15 -7.27
N ALA A 264 -16.52 13.06 -7.89
CA ALA A 264 -15.78 12.35 -8.93
C ALA A 264 -15.51 13.26 -10.14
N LYS A 265 -16.50 14.03 -10.60
CA LYS A 265 -16.34 14.99 -11.69
C LYS A 265 -15.33 16.08 -11.36
N ARG A 266 -15.39 16.65 -10.15
CA ARG A 266 -14.41 17.65 -9.67
C ARG A 266 -13.00 17.10 -9.66
N GLY A 267 -12.82 15.86 -9.20
CA GLY A 267 -11.52 15.18 -9.22
C GLY A 267 -10.95 15.03 -10.63
N LEU A 268 -11.79 14.68 -11.62
CA LEU A 268 -11.36 14.60 -13.02
C LEU A 268 -10.96 15.97 -13.59
N LEU A 269 -11.71 17.03 -13.28
CA LEU A 269 -11.40 18.40 -13.71
C LEU A 269 -10.09 18.89 -13.09
N GLU A 270 -9.84 18.60 -11.81
CA GLU A 270 -8.57 18.94 -11.15
C GLU A 270 -7.38 18.22 -11.80
N LEU A 271 -7.53 16.92 -12.10
CA LEU A 271 -6.50 16.16 -12.81
C LEU A 271 -6.23 16.71 -14.22
N ALA A 272 -7.27 17.13 -14.94
CA ALA A 272 -7.15 17.75 -16.26
C ALA A 272 -6.38 19.08 -16.18
N GLY A 273 -6.76 19.97 -15.24
CA GLY A 273 -6.09 21.24 -15.04
C GLY A 273 -4.61 21.10 -14.65
N ARG A 274 -4.27 20.13 -13.79
CA ARG A 274 -2.86 19.84 -13.46
C ARG A 274 -2.06 19.36 -14.68
N LYS A 275 -2.65 18.55 -15.56
CA LYS A 275 -2.00 18.10 -16.79
C LYS A 275 -1.78 19.24 -17.77
N GLU A 276 -2.73 20.16 -17.87
CA GLU A 276 -2.62 21.37 -18.70
C GLU A 276 -1.41 22.22 -18.28
N ILE A 277 -1.26 22.50 -16.99
CA ILE A 277 -0.09 23.22 -16.46
C ILE A 277 1.22 22.48 -16.76
N LEU A 278 1.24 21.14 -16.61
CA LEU A 278 2.43 20.34 -16.90
C LEU A 278 2.77 20.33 -18.39
N MET A 279 1.81 20.50 -19.31
CA MET A 279 2.06 20.65 -20.74
C MET A 279 2.67 22.01 -21.09
N LEU A 280 2.33 23.06 -20.33
CA LEU A 280 2.91 24.40 -20.55
C LEU A 280 4.36 24.48 -20.07
N LEU A 281 4.76 23.67 -19.08
CA LEU A 281 6.09 23.72 -18.47
C LEU A 281 7.22 23.45 -19.48
N PRO A 282 7.21 22.39 -20.31
CA PRO A 282 8.20 22.20 -21.35
C PRO A 282 8.20 23.33 -22.40
N LEU A 283 7.01 23.83 -22.74
CA LEU A 283 6.83 24.89 -23.72
C LEU A 283 7.53 26.17 -23.26
N VAL A 284 7.30 26.60 -22.01
CA VAL A 284 7.93 27.79 -21.44
C VAL A 284 9.45 27.59 -21.31
N PHE A 285 9.90 26.46 -20.74
CA PHE A 285 11.32 26.21 -20.50
C PHE A 285 12.13 25.96 -21.78
N LEU A 286 11.48 25.54 -22.89
CA LEU A 286 12.17 25.32 -24.15
C LEU A 286 12.11 26.56 -25.08
N ILE A 287 10.90 27.15 -25.23
CA ILE A 287 10.71 28.26 -26.18
C ILE A 287 11.32 29.55 -25.67
N LEU A 288 11.23 29.86 -24.38
CA LEU A 288 11.75 31.08 -23.81
C LEU A 288 13.30 31.18 -23.98
N PRO A 289 14.10 30.15 -23.56
CA PRO A 289 15.55 30.20 -23.83
C PRO A 289 15.89 30.24 -25.33
N LEU A 290 15.13 29.51 -26.16
CA LEU A 290 15.35 29.47 -27.61
C LEU A 290 15.07 30.82 -28.25
N SER A 291 13.98 31.49 -27.86
CA SER A 291 13.67 32.84 -28.38
C SER A 291 14.71 33.89 -27.97
N VAL A 292 15.20 33.79 -26.71
CA VAL A 292 16.32 34.67 -26.26
C VAL A 292 17.57 34.39 -27.04
N LEU A 293 17.92 33.13 -27.31
CA LEU A 293 19.07 32.75 -28.11
C LEU A 293 18.96 33.33 -29.54
N PHE A 294 17.81 33.19 -30.17
CA PHE A 294 17.56 33.75 -31.52
C PHE A 294 17.56 35.27 -31.54
N ALA A 295 17.15 35.95 -30.47
CA ALA A 295 17.17 37.39 -30.37
C ALA A 295 18.62 37.93 -30.19
N ILE A 296 19.45 37.24 -29.42
CA ILE A 296 20.82 37.66 -29.11
C ILE A 296 21.79 37.27 -30.23
N PHE A 297 21.55 36.14 -30.92
CA PHE A 297 22.48 35.62 -31.94
C PHE A 297 22.83 36.61 -33.04
N PRO A 298 21.85 37.31 -33.69
CA PRO A 298 22.19 38.30 -34.73
C PRO A 298 23.01 39.46 -34.19
N GLY A 299 22.72 39.91 -32.96
CA GLY A 299 23.48 41.00 -32.34
C GLY A 299 24.94 40.64 -32.08
N ILE A 300 25.24 39.45 -31.62
CA ILE A 300 26.61 38.96 -31.42
C ILE A 300 27.34 38.80 -32.75
N VAL A 301 26.65 38.32 -33.78
CA VAL A 301 27.24 38.15 -35.12
C VAL A 301 27.59 39.50 -35.74
N MET A 302 26.72 40.51 -35.64
CA MET A 302 26.99 41.87 -36.13
C MET A 302 28.18 42.52 -35.41
N LEU A 303 28.25 42.37 -34.07
CA LEU A 303 29.37 42.85 -33.28
C LEU A 303 30.71 42.18 -33.65
N ARG A 304 30.72 40.90 -33.98
CA ARG A 304 31.92 40.16 -34.42
C ARG A 304 32.37 40.49 -35.83
N LEU A 305 31.44 40.82 -36.72
CA LEU A 305 31.75 41.19 -38.12
C LEU A 305 32.16 42.65 -38.28
N GLY A 306 32.16 43.43 -37.20
CA GLY A 306 32.62 44.82 -37.24
C GLY A 306 31.78 45.76 -38.15
N VAL A 307 30.53 45.36 -38.42
CA VAL A 307 29.59 46.16 -39.22
C VAL A 307 28.74 46.96 -38.22
N GLY A 308 29.28 48.11 -37.85
CA GLY A 308 28.62 49.15 -37.09
C GLY A 308 29.03 50.51 -37.69
#